data_8962236c3cbe4a5f91926fe95072a428
#
_entry.id   8962236c3cbe4a5f91926fe95072a428
#
_cell.length_a   1.000
_cell.length_b   1.000
_cell.length_c   1.000
_cell.angle_alpha   90.00
_cell.angle_beta   90.00
_cell.angle_gamma   90.00
#
_symmetry.space_group_name_H-M   'P 1'
#
loop_
_entity.id
_entity.type
_entity.pdbx_description
1 polymer ?
#
loop_
_entity_poly.entity_id
_entity_poly.type
_entity_poly.pdbx_seq_one_letter_code
_entity_poly.pdbx_strand_id
1 'polypeptide(L)'
;MAMLMLSGCGGKKKAVSPQPLGTLSAIEYGRRVDMVWGENFSVRVVPGEIVFLDYFVEEDRDYRFETGIPLEDGQWQQLETAALELLPGLTEIKPKKETLWKRLFKKEDPFLLDGADSSTLCFDWKTRDGIISVSYHWKHDDPKAQQLIEGLYALQENSKGE
;
A
#
# COMPACT_ATOMS: atom_id res chain seq x y z
N MET A 1 57.21 -18.83 0.31
CA MET A 1 56.41 -17.62 0.36
C MET A 1 55.04 -17.96 -0.26
N ALA A 2 54.08 -18.32 0.59
CA ALA A 2 52.78 -18.81 0.16
C ALA A 2 51.74 -17.67 0.32
N MET A 3 51.16 -17.26 -0.80
CA MET A 3 50.17 -16.17 -0.91
C MET A 3 48.76 -16.75 -0.72
N LEU A 4 48.18 -16.55 0.46
CA LEU A 4 46.82 -16.93 0.78
C LEU A 4 45.84 -15.96 0.09
N MET A 5 45.14 -16.43 -0.97
CA MET A 5 44.01 -15.75 -1.60
C MET A 5 42.79 -15.95 -0.70
N LEU A 6 42.39 -14.90 0.02
CA LEU A 6 41.10 -14.85 0.71
C LEU A 6 40.00 -14.59 -0.31
N SER A 7 39.31 -15.64 -0.73
CA SER A 7 38.05 -15.54 -1.49
C SER A 7 36.95 -15.02 -0.55
N GLY A 8 36.64 -13.72 -0.69
CA GLY A 8 35.50 -13.11 -0.04
C GLY A 8 34.18 -13.63 -0.66
N CYS A 9 33.54 -14.61 -0.04
CA CYS A 9 32.17 -14.99 -0.34
C CYS A 9 31.22 -13.85 0.06
N GLY A 10 30.95 -12.96 -0.86
CA GLY A 10 29.83 -12.00 -0.77
C GLY A 10 28.50 -12.75 -0.86
N GLY A 11 28.04 -13.31 0.25
CA GLY A 11 26.71 -13.92 0.35
C GLY A 11 25.65 -12.85 0.09
N LYS A 12 25.01 -12.87 -1.07
CA LYS A 12 23.78 -12.12 -1.33
C LYS A 12 22.77 -12.56 -0.26
N LYS A 13 22.48 -11.71 0.71
CA LYS A 13 21.38 -11.92 1.66
C LYS A 13 20.11 -12.09 0.81
N LYS A 14 19.54 -13.31 0.78
CA LYS A 14 18.23 -13.55 0.19
C LYS A 14 17.26 -12.58 0.88
N ALA A 15 16.54 -11.77 0.09
CA ALA A 15 15.45 -10.98 0.61
C ALA A 15 14.46 -11.95 1.27
N VAL A 16 14.18 -11.73 2.54
CA VAL A 16 13.17 -12.51 3.26
C VAL A 16 11.82 -11.98 2.80
N SER A 17 10.95 -12.88 2.31
CA SER A 17 9.59 -12.51 1.94
C SER A 17 8.85 -11.97 3.16
N PRO A 18 8.05 -10.90 3.01
CA PRO A 18 7.20 -10.39 4.07
C PRO A 18 6.31 -11.47 4.66
N GLN A 19 6.11 -11.42 5.95
CA GLN A 19 5.25 -12.33 6.70
C GLN A 19 4.24 -11.50 7.51
N PRO A 20 3.07 -12.07 7.85
CA PRO A 20 2.13 -11.40 8.74
C PRO A 20 2.80 -11.01 10.06
N LEU A 21 2.65 -9.75 10.47
CA LEU A 21 3.19 -9.25 11.73
C LEU A 21 2.21 -9.41 12.90
N GLY A 22 0.94 -9.70 12.58
CA GLY A 22 -0.15 -9.84 13.54
C GLY A 22 -1.46 -10.13 12.80
N THR A 23 -2.58 -9.64 13.35
CA THR A 23 -3.87 -9.66 12.66
C THR A 23 -3.98 -8.45 11.75
N LEU A 24 -4.35 -8.66 10.49
CA LEU A 24 -4.59 -7.57 9.56
C LEU A 24 -5.80 -6.74 10.04
N SER A 25 -5.63 -5.44 10.20
CA SER A 25 -6.64 -4.54 10.76
C SER A 25 -7.04 -3.40 9.84
N ALA A 26 -6.23 -3.09 8.82
CA ALA A 26 -6.60 -2.20 7.74
C ALA A 26 -5.82 -2.51 6.47
N ILE A 27 -6.43 -2.21 5.34
CA ILE A 27 -5.81 -2.23 4.01
C ILE A 27 -6.00 -0.83 3.42
N GLU A 28 -4.93 -0.25 2.93
CA GLU A 28 -4.96 1.06 2.27
C GLU A 28 -4.26 0.94 0.92
N TYR A 29 -4.90 1.48 -0.10
CA TYR A 29 -4.33 1.61 -1.43
C TYR A 29 -4.45 3.04 -1.90
N GLY A 30 -3.36 3.59 -2.40
CA GLY A 30 -3.32 4.90 -3.02
C GLY A 30 -2.66 4.84 -4.37
N ARG A 31 -3.30 5.42 -5.38
CA ARG A 31 -2.74 5.68 -6.69
C ARG A 31 -2.75 7.17 -6.94
N ARG A 32 -1.59 7.73 -7.22
CA ARG A 32 -1.42 9.13 -7.62
C ARG A 32 -0.84 9.17 -9.02
N VAL A 33 -1.47 9.93 -9.88
CA VAL A 33 -1.01 10.17 -11.26
C VAL A 33 -0.67 11.65 -11.37
N ASP A 34 0.62 11.96 -11.62
CA ASP A 34 1.09 13.35 -11.72
C ASP A 34 0.74 14.01 -13.06
N MET A 35 0.11 13.28 -13.97
CA MET A 35 -0.31 13.79 -15.27
C MET A 35 -1.75 14.28 -15.27
N VAL A 36 -2.00 15.32 -16.08
CA VAL A 36 -3.29 16.03 -16.26
C VAL A 36 -4.46 15.11 -16.67
N TRP A 37 -4.21 13.84 -17.00
CA TRP A 37 -5.17 12.89 -17.57
C TRP A 37 -5.23 11.56 -16.79
N GLY A 38 -5.24 11.59 -15.49
CA GLY A 38 -5.24 10.36 -14.69
C GLY A 38 -6.22 10.35 -13.52
N GLU A 39 -6.79 9.19 -13.24
CA GLU A 39 -7.58 8.98 -12.03
C GLU A 39 -6.65 8.86 -10.82
N ASN A 40 -6.77 9.79 -9.89
CA ASN A 40 -6.23 9.63 -8.56
C ASN A 40 -7.23 8.83 -7.72
N PHE A 41 -6.75 7.89 -6.94
CA PHE A 41 -7.58 7.03 -6.13
C PHE A 41 -6.89 6.75 -4.79
N SER A 42 -7.64 6.84 -3.72
CA SER A 42 -7.20 6.45 -2.39
C SER A 42 -8.35 5.79 -1.65
N VAL A 43 -8.11 4.65 -1.03
CA VAL A 43 -9.09 3.93 -0.24
C VAL A 43 -8.41 3.30 0.97
N ARG A 44 -9.05 3.43 2.13
CA ARG A 44 -8.66 2.76 3.36
C ARG A 44 -9.86 2.00 3.91
N VAL A 45 -9.70 0.71 4.10
CA VAL A 45 -10.74 -0.18 4.60
C VAL A 45 -10.31 -0.85 5.90
N VAL A 46 -11.28 -1.08 6.76
CA VAL A 46 -11.16 -1.87 8.00
C VAL A 46 -12.27 -2.92 8.04
N PRO A 47 -12.25 -3.89 8.97
CA PRO A 47 -13.36 -4.83 9.12
C PRO A 47 -14.70 -4.11 9.28
N GLY A 48 -15.61 -4.32 8.33
CA GLY A 48 -16.98 -3.82 8.35
C GLY A 48 -17.22 -2.46 7.72
N GLU A 49 -16.18 -1.66 7.38
CA GLU A 49 -16.40 -0.35 6.79
C GLU A 49 -15.25 0.16 5.93
N ILE A 50 -15.57 1.09 5.02
CA ILE A 50 -14.60 1.96 4.36
C ILE A 50 -14.38 3.15 5.31
N VAL A 51 -13.17 3.29 5.84
CA VAL A 51 -12.80 4.42 6.70
C VAL A 51 -12.59 5.67 5.89
N PHE A 52 -12.05 5.52 4.67
CA PHE A 52 -11.72 6.62 3.79
C PHE A 52 -11.77 6.18 2.33
N LEU A 53 -12.46 6.96 1.50
CA LEU A 53 -12.45 6.83 0.05
C LEU A 53 -12.33 8.21 -0.55
N ASP A 54 -11.29 8.43 -1.35
CA ASP A 54 -11.08 9.64 -2.13
C ASP A 54 -10.79 9.25 -3.58
N TYR A 55 -11.52 9.85 -4.51
CA TYR A 55 -11.24 9.68 -5.93
C TYR A 55 -11.52 10.97 -6.70
N PHE A 56 -10.77 11.14 -7.76
CA PHE A 56 -10.77 12.30 -8.61
C PHE A 56 -10.90 11.88 -10.06
N VAL A 57 -11.94 12.36 -10.74
CA VAL A 57 -12.16 12.18 -12.17
C VAL A 57 -12.01 13.53 -12.84
N GLU A 58 -11.05 13.67 -13.73
CA GLU A 58 -10.58 14.97 -14.21
C GLU A 58 -11.52 15.67 -15.19
N GLU A 59 -12.24 14.94 -16.03
CA GLU A 59 -13.12 15.53 -17.04
C GLU A 59 -14.30 16.31 -16.43
N ASP A 60 -14.80 15.89 -15.26
CA ASP A 60 -15.94 16.53 -14.58
C ASP A 60 -15.55 17.25 -13.27
N ARG A 61 -14.29 17.20 -12.85
CA ARG A 61 -13.81 17.73 -11.57
C ARG A 61 -14.62 17.26 -10.35
N ASP A 62 -15.21 16.08 -10.43
CA ASP A 62 -15.92 15.48 -9.32
C ASP A 62 -14.91 14.93 -8.30
N TYR A 63 -14.68 15.72 -7.25
CA TYR A 63 -14.02 15.25 -6.05
C TYR A 63 -15.07 14.54 -5.20
N ARG A 64 -14.91 13.24 -4.98
CA ARG A 64 -15.68 12.53 -3.98
C ARG A 64 -14.79 12.17 -2.81
N PHE A 65 -15.30 12.51 -1.65
CA PHE A 65 -14.70 12.18 -0.38
C PHE A 65 -15.78 11.54 0.48
N GLU A 66 -15.62 10.30 0.81
CA GLU A 66 -16.59 9.52 1.57
C GLU A 66 -15.90 8.81 2.73
N THR A 67 -16.59 8.74 3.88
CA THR A 67 -16.10 8.06 5.08
C THR A 67 -17.21 7.28 5.76
N GLY A 68 -16.84 6.19 6.47
CA GLY A 68 -17.79 5.43 7.27
C GLY A 68 -18.82 4.67 6.44
N ILE A 69 -18.51 4.27 5.21
CA ILE A 69 -19.38 3.50 4.33
C ILE A 69 -19.32 2.05 4.78
N PRO A 70 -20.47 1.41 5.11
CA PRO A 70 -20.49 -0.01 5.47
C PRO A 70 -19.99 -0.88 4.32
N LEU A 71 -19.17 -1.90 4.64
CA LEU A 71 -18.85 -2.97 3.70
C LEU A 71 -19.98 -4.00 3.70
N GLU A 72 -20.26 -4.56 2.51
CA GLU A 72 -21.15 -5.70 2.40
C GLU A 72 -20.59 -6.93 3.11
N ASP A 73 -21.51 -7.84 3.52
CA ASP A 73 -21.13 -9.08 4.20
C ASP A 73 -20.11 -9.88 3.35
N GLY A 74 -18.99 -10.19 3.97
CA GLY A 74 -17.91 -10.97 3.34
C GLY A 74 -16.88 -10.18 2.53
N GLN A 75 -17.11 -8.92 2.20
CA GLN A 75 -16.14 -8.12 1.42
C GLN A 75 -14.80 -7.97 2.16
N TRP A 76 -14.83 -7.71 3.47
CA TRP A 76 -13.59 -7.65 4.26
C TRP A 76 -12.79 -8.95 4.17
N GLN A 77 -13.45 -10.11 4.35
CA GLN A 77 -12.80 -11.41 4.31
C GLN A 77 -12.17 -11.71 2.95
N GLN A 78 -12.80 -11.25 1.86
CA GLN A 78 -12.24 -11.37 0.51
C GLN A 78 -10.99 -10.51 0.35
N LEU A 79 -11.03 -9.25 0.78
CA LEU A 79 -9.89 -8.33 0.74
C LEU A 79 -8.75 -8.80 1.64
N GLU A 80 -9.05 -9.25 2.86
CA GLU A 80 -8.07 -9.80 3.79
C GLU A 80 -7.38 -11.04 3.20
N THR A 81 -8.15 -11.95 2.62
CA THR A 81 -7.61 -13.16 1.98
C THR A 81 -6.69 -12.78 0.82
N ALA A 82 -7.13 -11.90 -0.06
CA ALA A 82 -6.32 -11.43 -1.19
C ALA A 82 -5.03 -10.72 -0.73
N ALA A 83 -5.09 -9.89 0.30
CA ALA A 83 -3.94 -9.21 0.87
C ALA A 83 -2.93 -10.19 1.49
N LEU A 84 -3.40 -11.19 2.23
CA LEU A 84 -2.54 -12.21 2.83
C LEU A 84 -1.89 -13.12 1.77
N GLU A 85 -2.60 -13.46 0.72
CA GLU A 85 -2.05 -14.24 -0.40
C GLU A 85 -1.02 -13.46 -1.22
N LEU A 86 -1.19 -12.14 -1.32
CA LEU A 86 -0.26 -11.26 -2.02
C LEU A 86 1.02 -11.01 -1.21
N LEU A 87 0.92 -10.98 0.12
CA LEU A 87 1.99 -10.57 1.03
C LEU A 87 3.37 -11.18 0.73
N PRO A 88 3.52 -12.50 0.43
CA PRO A 88 4.83 -13.08 0.14
C PRO A 88 5.52 -12.52 -1.11
N GLY A 89 4.75 -11.95 -2.05
CA GLY A 89 5.24 -11.33 -3.29
C GLY A 89 5.59 -9.84 -3.16
N LEU A 90 5.21 -9.23 -2.05
CA LEU A 90 5.41 -7.80 -1.81
C LEU A 90 6.88 -7.47 -1.44
N THR A 91 7.24 -6.22 -1.62
CA THR A 91 8.51 -5.66 -1.16
C THR A 91 8.23 -4.51 -0.19
N GLU A 92 8.70 -4.65 1.05
CA GLU A 92 8.55 -3.61 2.07
C GLU A 92 9.28 -2.32 1.67
N ILE A 93 8.57 -1.20 1.73
CA ILE A 93 9.13 0.13 1.56
C ILE A 93 9.75 0.56 2.88
N LYS A 94 11.07 0.47 2.98
CA LYS A 94 11.76 0.96 4.16
C LYS A 94 11.85 2.49 4.10
N PRO A 95 11.44 3.20 5.17
CA PRO A 95 11.61 4.65 5.21
C PRO A 95 13.09 4.97 5.00
N LYS A 96 13.38 5.84 4.04
CA LYS A 96 14.75 6.37 3.87
C LYS A 96 15.16 6.97 5.21
N LYS A 97 16.32 6.56 5.76
CA LYS A 97 16.88 7.19 6.97
C LYS A 97 17.15 8.65 6.63
N GLU A 98 16.18 9.50 6.93
CA GLU A 98 16.36 10.93 6.77
C GLU A 98 17.33 11.42 7.85
N THR A 99 18.35 12.16 7.41
CA THR A 99 19.20 12.89 8.32
C THR A 99 18.35 13.90 9.09
N LEU A 100 18.57 14.03 10.40
CA LEU A 100 17.87 14.93 11.34
C LEU A 100 17.60 16.34 10.76
N TRP A 101 18.49 16.85 9.90
CA TRP A 101 18.39 18.13 9.22
C TRP A 101 17.25 18.22 8.19
N LYS A 102 16.94 17.15 7.47
CA LYS A 102 15.81 17.13 6.52
C LYS A 102 14.45 17.14 7.23
N ARG A 103 14.36 16.53 8.41
CA ARG A 103 13.14 16.52 9.25
C ARG A 103 12.73 17.88 9.77
N LEU A 104 13.69 18.79 9.97
CA LEU A 104 13.42 20.11 10.57
C LEU A 104 12.97 21.16 9.55
N PHE A 105 13.23 20.97 8.25
CA PHE A 105 13.00 22.00 7.23
C PHE A 105 12.07 21.64 6.08
N LYS A 106 11.54 20.42 6.02
CA LYS A 106 10.58 20.03 4.99
C LYS A 106 9.28 19.54 5.64
N LYS A 107 8.23 20.33 5.47
CA LYS A 107 6.85 19.82 5.47
C LYS A 107 6.67 19.04 4.17
N GLU A 108 7.20 17.83 4.08
CA GLU A 108 6.90 16.94 2.98
C GLU A 108 5.73 16.06 3.40
N ASP A 109 4.66 16.15 2.60
CA ASP A 109 3.56 15.23 2.57
C ASP A 109 4.14 13.80 2.47
N PRO A 110 3.84 12.87 3.39
CA PRO A 110 4.39 11.52 3.35
C PRO A 110 4.03 10.74 2.08
N PHE A 111 3.14 11.26 1.25
CA PHE A 111 2.74 10.71 -0.04
C PHE A 111 3.54 11.22 -1.25
N LEU A 112 4.48 12.14 -1.08
CA LEU A 112 5.37 12.55 -2.18
C LEU A 112 6.51 11.54 -2.34
N LEU A 113 6.23 10.43 -3.00
CA LEU A 113 7.25 9.61 -3.65
C LEU A 113 7.65 10.30 -4.97
N ASP A 114 8.95 10.58 -5.13
CA ASP A 114 9.54 11.14 -6.34
C ASP A 114 9.15 10.29 -7.57
N GLY A 115 8.40 10.87 -8.48
CA GLY A 115 8.19 10.33 -9.82
C GLY A 115 6.73 10.07 -10.18
N ALA A 116 6.42 10.35 -11.43
CA ALA A 116 5.13 10.10 -12.07
C ALA A 116 4.58 8.69 -11.77
N ASP A 117 3.30 8.59 -11.49
CA ASP A 117 2.56 7.36 -11.26
C ASP A 117 3.05 6.52 -10.05
N SER A 118 2.79 6.98 -8.85
CA SER A 118 3.05 6.21 -7.63
C SER A 118 1.80 5.48 -7.15
N SER A 119 1.94 4.16 -6.97
CA SER A 119 0.90 3.35 -6.32
C SER A 119 1.50 2.68 -5.08
N THR A 120 0.77 2.71 -3.97
CA THR A 120 1.24 2.20 -2.69
C THR A 120 0.16 1.35 -2.04
N LEU A 121 0.54 0.18 -1.53
CA LEU A 121 -0.26 -0.62 -0.61
C LEU A 121 0.29 -0.45 0.80
N CYS A 122 -0.59 -0.20 1.76
CA CYS A 122 -0.23 -0.15 3.17
C CYS A 122 -1.12 -1.12 3.95
N PHE A 123 -0.52 -1.95 4.79
CA PHE A 123 -1.22 -2.86 5.68
C PHE A 123 -0.97 -2.49 7.12
N ASP A 124 -2.03 -2.37 7.90
CA ASP A 124 -1.97 -2.21 9.33
C ASP A 124 -2.12 -3.54 10.03
N TRP A 125 -1.18 -3.84 10.90
CA TRP A 125 -1.12 -5.07 11.69
C TRP A 125 -1.39 -4.78 13.15
N LYS A 126 -2.44 -5.36 13.69
CA LYS A 126 -2.71 -5.33 15.14
C LYS A 126 -1.83 -6.37 15.83
N THR A 127 -0.91 -5.90 16.67
CA THR A 127 0.02 -6.71 17.46
C THR A 127 -0.30 -6.59 18.95
N ARG A 128 0.49 -7.25 19.79
CA ARG A 128 0.38 -7.09 21.26
C ARG A 128 0.78 -5.69 21.74
N ASP A 129 1.69 -5.05 21.00
CA ASP A 129 2.30 -3.76 21.36
C ASP A 129 1.61 -2.57 20.67
N GLY A 130 0.59 -2.82 19.86
CA GLY A 130 -0.17 -1.80 19.14
C GLY A 130 -0.32 -2.09 17.65
N ILE A 131 -0.56 -1.03 16.88
CA ILE A 131 -0.73 -1.12 15.42
C ILE A 131 0.60 -0.79 14.76
N ILE A 132 1.01 -1.62 13.82
CA ILE A 132 2.19 -1.43 12.96
C ILE A 132 1.71 -1.25 11.53
N SER A 133 2.00 -0.10 10.94
CA SER A 133 1.70 0.20 9.52
C SER A 133 2.94 -0.08 8.67
N VAL A 134 2.76 -0.86 7.61
CA VAL A 134 3.84 -1.20 6.68
C VAL A 134 3.38 -0.96 5.26
N SER A 135 4.17 -0.18 4.52
CA SER A 135 3.93 0.11 3.10
C SER A 135 4.73 -0.83 2.20
N TYR A 136 4.13 -1.19 1.09
CA TYR A 136 4.67 -2.18 0.17
C TYR A 136 4.60 -1.73 -1.28
N HIS A 137 5.61 -2.18 -2.06
CA HIS A 137 5.56 -2.23 -3.52
C HIS A 137 5.25 -3.65 -4.00
N TRP A 138 4.65 -3.77 -5.16
CA TRP A 138 4.35 -5.04 -5.83
C TRP A 138 4.80 -5.00 -7.30
N LYS A 139 4.80 -6.15 -7.94
CA LYS A 139 5.01 -6.24 -9.39
C LYS A 139 3.71 -5.92 -10.11
N HIS A 140 3.77 -5.04 -11.12
CA HIS A 140 2.58 -4.60 -11.87
C HIS A 140 1.85 -5.72 -12.61
N ASP A 141 2.54 -6.79 -12.95
CA ASP A 141 2.00 -7.99 -13.62
C ASP A 141 1.58 -9.09 -12.65
N ASP A 142 1.59 -8.84 -11.34
CA ASP A 142 1.16 -9.81 -10.34
C ASP A 142 -0.38 -9.91 -10.32
N PRO A 143 -0.96 -11.08 -10.70
CA PRO A 143 -2.40 -11.25 -10.77
C PRO A 143 -3.09 -11.13 -9.41
N LYS A 144 -2.39 -11.44 -8.31
CA LYS A 144 -2.93 -11.29 -6.96
C LYS A 144 -3.03 -9.81 -6.55
N ALA A 145 -2.03 -9.02 -6.97
CA ALA A 145 -2.10 -7.57 -6.78
C ALA A 145 -3.26 -6.96 -7.56
N GLN A 146 -3.44 -7.37 -8.81
CA GLN A 146 -4.57 -6.93 -9.63
C GLN A 146 -5.89 -7.28 -8.97
N GLN A 147 -6.06 -8.53 -8.50
CA GLN A 147 -7.29 -8.96 -7.82
C GLN A 147 -7.60 -8.13 -6.57
N LEU A 148 -6.61 -7.84 -5.73
CA LEU A 148 -6.80 -7.00 -4.54
C LEU A 148 -7.19 -5.57 -4.94
N ILE A 149 -6.49 -4.99 -5.91
CA ILE A 149 -6.74 -3.62 -6.37
C ILE A 149 -8.12 -3.51 -7.03
N GLU A 150 -8.51 -4.46 -7.87
CA GLU A 150 -9.85 -4.53 -8.46
C GLU A 150 -10.94 -4.61 -7.39
N GLY A 151 -10.72 -5.41 -6.32
CA GLY A 151 -11.61 -5.46 -5.18
C GLY A 151 -11.77 -4.11 -4.47
N LEU A 152 -10.67 -3.36 -4.32
CA LEU A 152 -10.70 -2.02 -3.74
C LEU A 152 -11.37 -0.99 -4.67
N TYR A 153 -11.16 -1.08 -5.99
CA TYR A 153 -11.86 -0.23 -6.97
C TYR A 153 -13.36 -0.50 -7.01
N ALA A 154 -13.79 -1.77 -6.85
CA ALA A 154 -15.21 -2.11 -6.83
C ALA A 154 -15.97 -1.41 -5.68
N LEU A 155 -15.29 -1.05 -4.59
CA LEU A 155 -15.90 -0.28 -3.50
C LEU A 155 -16.33 1.13 -3.96
N GLN A 156 -15.62 1.72 -4.92
CA GLN A 156 -15.98 3.01 -5.50
C GLN A 156 -17.28 2.94 -6.31
N GLU A 157 -17.48 1.85 -7.04
CA GLU A 157 -18.67 1.71 -7.88
C GLU A 157 -19.93 1.48 -7.04
N ASN A 158 -19.80 0.71 -5.94
CA ASN A 158 -20.91 0.46 -5.03
C ASN A 158 -21.36 1.73 -4.30
N SER A 159 -20.44 2.66 -4.05
CA SER A 159 -20.77 3.95 -3.42
C SER A 159 -21.50 4.94 -4.36
N LYS A 160 -21.51 4.68 -5.68
CA LYS A 160 -22.20 5.52 -6.68
C LYS A 160 -23.70 5.19 -6.84
N GLY A 161 -24.19 4.14 -6.19
CA GLY A 161 -25.53 3.56 -6.42
C GLY A 161 -26.64 4.07 -5.51
N GLU A 162 -26.44 5.13 -4.69
CA GLU A 162 -27.49 5.75 -3.88
C GLU A 162 -27.77 7.19 -4.30
#